data_3f4542a74d8e335105bdd6b1e6e7e952
#
_entry.id   3f4542a74d8e335105bdd6b1e6e7e952
#
_cell.length_a   1.000
_cell.length_b   1.000
_cell.length_c   1.000
_cell.angle_alpha   90.00
_cell.angle_beta   90.00
_cell.angle_gamma   90.00
#
_symmetry.space_group_name_H-M   'P 1'
#
loop_
_entity.id
_entity.type
_entity.pdbx_description
1 polymer ?
#
loop_
_entity_poly.entity_id
_entity_poly.type
_entity_poly.pdbx_seq_one_letter_code
_entity_poly.pdbx_strand_id
1 'polypeptide(L)'
;MSGTGQLEGRTALITGASQGTGKVIATRFAGEGAKVVLAARSREGLAETAREIEADGGRALVAPVDLRDAAGVGALAQRVEAEAGPLDAIVSNSGIAGPTAELWNVGPEEWEETMRVNVTGTFLLCRALLPAMIRRGSGSVVVIGSTTGKRPLYGRTPYAASKMALVGLVRTLAVELGPLGVRVNLISPGGIAGPRIESVIREQARAAGISYEAAYQEYTKATPLRRLIPPGDIAAAAVFLASDASASITGEDMNVSGGLAMY
;
A
#
# COMPACT_ATOMS: atom_id res chain seq x y z
N MET A 1 17.98 -26.54 5.04
CA MET A 1 16.73 -26.60 4.27
C MET A 1 16.51 -25.21 3.68
N SER A 2 16.78 -25.03 2.39
CA SER A 2 16.36 -23.82 1.68
C SER A 2 14.83 -23.85 1.59
N GLY A 3 14.16 -23.21 2.54
CA GLY A 3 12.71 -23.05 2.48
C GLY A 3 12.37 -22.26 1.23
N THR A 4 11.50 -22.80 0.38
CA THR A 4 10.88 -22.02 -0.70
C THR A 4 10.19 -20.81 -0.09
N GLY A 5 10.39 -19.60 -0.66
CA GLY A 5 9.73 -18.39 -0.19
C GLY A 5 8.20 -18.51 -0.24
N GLN A 6 7.50 -17.77 0.59
CA GLN A 6 6.02 -17.82 0.69
C GLN A 6 5.30 -17.46 -0.62
N LEU A 7 5.98 -16.81 -1.55
CA LEU A 7 5.44 -16.37 -2.84
C LEU A 7 6.17 -17.00 -4.04
N GLU A 8 6.84 -18.13 -3.82
CA GLU A 8 7.58 -18.82 -4.89
C GLU A 8 6.68 -19.12 -6.10
N GLY A 9 7.19 -18.75 -7.29
CA GLY A 9 6.47 -18.93 -8.55
C GLY A 9 5.25 -18.02 -8.77
N ARG A 10 4.93 -17.11 -7.86
CA ARG A 10 3.82 -16.18 -7.98
C ARG A 10 4.23 -14.90 -8.71
N THR A 11 3.25 -14.25 -9.32
CA THR A 11 3.40 -12.93 -9.93
C THR A 11 2.59 -11.91 -9.14
N ALA A 12 3.22 -10.82 -8.69
CA ALA A 12 2.58 -9.78 -7.90
C ALA A 12 2.78 -8.40 -8.50
N LEU A 13 1.73 -7.57 -8.54
CA LEU A 13 1.81 -6.16 -8.92
C LEU A 13 1.78 -5.28 -7.69
N ILE A 14 2.76 -4.39 -7.55
CA ILE A 14 2.86 -3.45 -6.43
C ILE A 14 2.84 -2.02 -6.96
N THR A 15 1.85 -1.22 -6.49
CA THR A 15 1.80 0.20 -6.85
C THR A 15 2.58 1.08 -5.87
N GLY A 16 3.11 2.21 -6.36
CA GLY A 16 3.98 3.07 -5.57
C GLY A 16 5.35 2.45 -5.28
N ALA A 17 5.79 1.52 -6.13
CA ALA A 17 7.00 0.72 -5.94
C ALA A 17 8.31 1.47 -6.22
N SER A 18 8.27 2.74 -6.61
CA SER A 18 9.47 3.53 -6.90
C SER A 18 10.22 4.05 -5.67
N GLN A 19 9.60 4.01 -4.48
CA GLN A 19 10.19 4.52 -3.23
C GLN A 19 9.39 4.09 -1.98
N GLY A 20 9.95 4.35 -0.81
CA GLY A 20 9.26 4.21 0.48
C GLY A 20 8.70 2.80 0.71
N THR A 21 7.52 2.72 1.32
CA THR A 21 6.89 1.45 1.70
C THR A 21 6.63 0.54 0.50
N GLY A 22 6.23 1.09 -0.66
CA GLY A 22 5.98 0.30 -1.86
C GLY A 22 7.24 -0.36 -2.41
N LYS A 23 8.40 0.32 -2.37
CA LYS A 23 9.71 -0.26 -2.70
C LYS A 23 10.04 -1.41 -1.75
N VAL A 24 9.89 -1.21 -0.43
CA VAL A 24 10.17 -2.25 0.58
C VAL A 24 9.24 -3.47 0.41
N ILE A 25 7.96 -3.26 0.11
CA ILE A 25 7.02 -4.34 -0.20
C ILE A 25 7.49 -5.11 -1.44
N ALA A 26 7.83 -4.41 -2.54
CA ALA A 26 8.27 -5.03 -3.78
C ALA A 26 9.55 -5.87 -3.60
N THR A 27 10.55 -5.31 -2.92
CA THR A 27 11.80 -6.02 -2.59
C THR A 27 11.54 -7.26 -1.73
N ARG A 28 10.68 -7.13 -0.71
CA ARG A 28 10.32 -8.28 0.12
C ARG A 28 9.58 -9.36 -0.66
N PHE A 29 8.63 -9.01 -1.52
CA PHE A 29 7.91 -9.96 -2.37
C PHE A 29 8.87 -10.73 -3.28
N ALA A 30 9.82 -10.02 -3.90
CA ALA A 30 10.86 -10.64 -4.74
C ALA A 30 11.74 -11.60 -3.91
N GLY A 31 12.15 -11.21 -2.69
CA GLY A 31 12.90 -12.07 -1.75
C GLY A 31 12.12 -13.30 -1.28
N GLU A 32 10.79 -13.29 -1.35
CA GLU A 32 9.91 -14.43 -1.10
C GLU A 32 9.64 -15.28 -2.37
N GLY A 33 10.36 -15.02 -3.47
CA GLY A 33 10.31 -15.80 -4.72
C GLY A 33 9.31 -15.29 -5.78
N ALA A 34 8.62 -14.19 -5.54
CA ALA A 34 7.69 -13.63 -6.52
C ALA A 34 8.40 -12.95 -7.70
N LYS A 35 7.81 -13.04 -8.91
CA LYS A 35 8.04 -12.08 -9.98
C LYS A 35 7.23 -10.82 -9.67
N VAL A 36 7.87 -9.65 -9.57
CA VAL A 36 7.18 -8.42 -9.21
C VAL A 36 7.00 -7.47 -10.39
N VAL A 37 5.79 -6.94 -10.55
CA VAL A 37 5.48 -5.84 -11.47
C VAL A 37 5.48 -4.55 -10.66
N LEU A 38 6.42 -3.68 -10.96
CA LEU A 38 6.67 -2.43 -10.26
C LEU A 38 5.90 -1.30 -10.95
N ALA A 39 4.85 -0.78 -10.32
CA ALA A 39 4.00 0.25 -10.90
C ALA A 39 4.10 1.58 -10.12
N ALA A 40 4.45 2.67 -10.79
CA ALA A 40 4.45 4.05 -10.29
C ALA A 40 4.65 5.03 -11.45
N ARG A 41 4.58 6.34 -11.16
CA ARG A 41 4.81 7.39 -12.18
C ARG A 41 6.29 7.54 -12.56
N SER A 42 7.19 7.43 -11.57
CA SER A 42 8.63 7.61 -11.79
C SER A 42 9.25 6.36 -12.42
N ARG A 43 9.49 6.39 -13.72
CA ARG A 43 10.22 5.34 -14.45
C ARG A 43 11.62 5.12 -13.87
N GLU A 44 12.32 6.20 -13.52
CA GLU A 44 13.67 6.15 -12.95
C GLU A 44 13.70 5.44 -11.60
N GLY A 45 12.82 5.84 -10.65
CA GLY A 45 12.73 5.19 -9.36
C GLY A 45 12.27 3.72 -9.44
N LEU A 46 11.42 3.38 -10.43
CA LEU A 46 11.08 1.97 -10.68
C LEU A 46 12.27 1.18 -11.20
N ALA A 47 13.08 1.77 -12.10
CA ALA A 47 14.27 1.13 -12.64
C ALA A 47 15.35 0.93 -11.57
N GLU A 48 15.46 1.86 -10.60
CA GLU A 48 16.34 1.69 -9.44
C GLU A 48 15.88 0.51 -8.59
N THR A 49 14.58 0.47 -8.23
CA THR A 49 14.02 -0.65 -7.46
C THR A 49 14.20 -1.99 -8.19
N ALA A 50 14.00 -2.02 -9.51
CA ALA A 50 14.21 -3.23 -10.31
C ALA A 50 15.66 -3.72 -10.25
N ARG A 51 16.64 -2.82 -10.42
CA ARG A 51 18.08 -3.16 -10.33
C ARG A 51 18.45 -3.74 -8.96
N GLU A 52 17.91 -3.21 -7.87
CA GLU A 52 18.15 -3.75 -6.54
C GLU A 52 17.59 -5.17 -6.41
N ILE A 53 16.35 -5.40 -6.87
CA ILE A 53 15.72 -6.71 -6.85
C ILE A 53 16.50 -7.73 -7.71
N GLU A 54 16.95 -7.32 -8.89
CA GLU A 54 17.70 -8.17 -9.81
C GLU A 54 19.11 -8.48 -9.29
N ALA A 55 19.75 -7.52 -8.61
CA ALA A 55 21.04 -7.75 -7.95
C ALA A 55 20.97 -8.81 -6.84
N ASP A 56 19.82 -8.92 -6.17
CA ASP A 56 19.54 -9.95 -5.17
C ASP A 56 18.98 -11.26 -5.78
N GLY A 57 19.00 -11.38 -7.12
CA GLY A 57 18.54 -12.58 -7.85
C GLY A 57 17.04 -12.67 -8.05
N GLY A 58 16.27 -11.62 -7.73
CA GLY A 58 14.83 -11.54 -7.95
C GLY A 58 14.47 -11.20 -9.40
N ARG A 59 13.17 -11.13 -9.70
CA ARG A 59 12.64 -10.83 -11.04
C ARG A 59 11.69 -9.65 -10.98
N ALA A 60 11.94 -8.59 -11.76
CA ALA A 60 11.12 -7.38 -11.76
C ALA A 60 10.73 -6.96 -13.18
N LEU A 61 9.50 -6.45 -13.35
CA LEU A 61 9.01 -5.79 -14.56
C LEU A 61 8.68 -4.34 -14.23
N VAL A 62 9.33 -3.40 -14.88
CA VAL A 62 9.07 -1.96 -14.70
C VAL A 62 7.86 -1.54 -15.52
N ALA A 63 6.81 -1.05 -14.87
CA ALA A 63 5.54 -0.67 -15.49
C ALA A 63 5.10 0.76 -15.08
N PRO A 64 5.64 1.82 -15.71
CA PRO A 64 5.26 3.19 -15.39
C PRO A 64 3.78 3.44 -15.69
N VAL A 65 3.07 4.03 -14.70
CA VAL A 65 1.65 4.36 -14.82
C VAL A 65 1.26 5.47 -13.85
N ASP A 66 0.36 6.35 -14.27
CA ASP A 66 -0.38 7.24 -13.39
C ASP A 66 -1.76 6.61 -13.11
N LEU A 67 -2.02 6.27 -11.85
CA LEU A 67 -3.30 5.66 -11.46
C LEU A 67 -4.50 6.61 -11.58
N ARG A 68 -4.29 7.91 -11.86
CA ARG A 68 -5.35 8.87 -12.17
C ARG A 68 -5.85 8.78 -13.62
N ASP A 69 -5.07 8.13 -14.48
CA ASP A 69 -5.37 7.95 -15.90
C ASP A 69 -6.00 6.57 -16.14
N ALA A 70 -7.30 6.55 -16.38
CA ALA A 70 -8.05 5.32 -16.61
C ALA A 70 -7.58 4.55 -17.86
N ALA A 71 -7.18 5.27 -18.93
CA ALA A 71 -6.66 4.66 -20.15
C ALA A 71 -5.28 4.04 -19.91
N GLY A 72 -4.40 4.77 -19.21
CA GLY A 72 -3.08 4.27 -18.82
C GLY A 72 -3.15 3.04 -17.92
N VAL A 73 -4.11 2.98 -16.98
CA VAL A 73 -4.33 1.79 -16.14
C VAL A 73 -4.88 0.62 -16.96
N GLY A 74 -5.75 0.89 -17.95
CA GLY A 74 -6.20 -0.14 -18.90
C GLY A 74 -5.06 -0.72 -19.73
N ALA A 75 -4.17 0.13 -20.23
CA ALA A 75 -2.97 -0.30 -20.97
C ALA A 75 -1.99 -1.08 -20.07
N LEU A 76 -1.85 -0.68 -18.80
CA LEU A 76 -1.09 -1.44 -17.80
C LEU A 76 -1.59 -2.88 -17.67
N ALA A 77 -2.91 -3.08 -17.57
CA ALA A 77 -3.49 -4.41 -17.41
C ALA A 77 -3.16 -5.32 -18.60
N GLN A 78 -3.30 -4.81 -19.83
CA GLN A 78 -2.93 -5.54 -21.06
C GLN A 78 -1.45 -5.89 -21.10
N ARG A 79 -0.60 -4.94 -20.75
CA ARG A 79 0.85 -5.13 -20.72
C ARG A 79 1.25 -6.18 -19.68
N VAL A 80 0.68 -6.12 -18.50
CA VAL A 80 0.94 -7.09 -17.42
C VAL A 80 0.56 -8.50 -17.87
N GLU A 81 -0.60 -8.68 -18.47
CA GLU A 81 -1.04 -9.98 -18.99
C GLU A 81 -0.08 -10.54 -20.04
N ALA A 82 0.42 -9.68 -20.94
CA ALA A 82 1.35 -10.06 -22.01
C ALA A 82 2.78 -10.36 -21.54
N GLU A 83 3.35 -9.54 -20.62
CA GLU A 83 4.78 -9.58 -20.27
C GLU A 83 5.05 -10.29 -18.92
N ALA A 84 4.11 -10.22 -17.99
CA ALA A 84 4.26 -10.83 -16.68
C ALA A 84 3.49 -12.15 -16.53
N GLY A 85 2.43 -12.32 -17.32
CA GLY A 85 1.47 -13.42 -17.16
C GLY A 85 0.41 -13.10 -16.10
N PRO A 86 -0.35 -14.10 -15.67
CA PRO A 86 -1.44 -13.92 -14.71
C PRO A 86 -0.92 -13.43 -13.35
N LEU A 87 -1.60 -12.44 -12.77
CA LEU A 87 -1.30 -11.94 -11.44
C LEU A 87 -1.90 -12.83 -10.34
N ASP A 88 -1.10 -13.25 -9.38
CA ASP A 88 -1.55 -13.94 -8.16
C ASP A 88 -1.85 -12.95 -7.04
N ALA A 89 -1.15 -11.81 -7.00
CA ALA A 89 -1.39 -10.77 -6.01
C ALA A 89 -1.36 -9.36 -6.61
N ILE A 90 -2.16 -8.48 -6.03
CA ILE A 90 -2.15 -7.03 -6.28
C ILE A 90 -1.97 -6.33 -4.94
N VAL A 91 -0.95 -5.46 -4.83
CA VAL A 91 -0.77 -4.57 -3.68
C VAL A 91 -1.02 -3.13 -4.12
N SER A 92 -2.20 -2.59 -3.75
CA SER A 92 -2.54 -1.19 -3.96
C SER A 92 -1.98 -0.34 -2.82
N ASN A 93 -0.75 0.16 -3.01
CA ASN A 93 -0.04 0.94 -2.00
C ASN A 93 0.06 2.44 -2.36
N SER A 94 -0.11 2.82 -3.61
CA SER A 94 -0.04 4.24 -4.02
C SER A 94 -1.01 5.12 -3.24
N GLY A 95 -0.51 6.28 -2.79
CA GLY A 95 -1.33 7.26 -2.10
C GLY A 95 -0.56 8.52 -1.73
N ILE A 96 -1.30 9.60 -1.55
CA ILE A 96 -0.79 10.89 -1.08
C ILE A 96 -1.39 11.25 0.28
N ALA A 97 -0.70 12.11 0.99
CA ALA A 97 -1.15 12.58 2.30
C ALA A 97 -2.29 13.59 2.23
N GLY A 98 -2.45 14.26 1.10
CA GLY A 98 -3.30 15.44 1.01
C GLY A 98 -2.80 16.60 1.89
N PRO A 99 -3.59 17.67 2.00
CA PRO A 99 -3.26 18.84 2.83
C PRO A 99 -3.32 18.52 4.33
N THR A 100 -2.69 19.37 5.11
CA THR A 100 -2.83 19.40 6.57
C THR A 100 -3.41 20.78 6.94
N ALA A 101 -4.73 20.83 7.08
CA ALA A 101 -5.48 22.02 7.42
C ALA A 101 -6.85 21.65 8.01
N GLU A 102 -7.48 22.55 8.73
CA GLU A 102 -8.89 22.42 9.10
C GLU A 102 -9.76 22.39 7.85
N LEU A 103 -10.85 21.62 7.89
CA LEU A 103 -11.70 21.35 6.73
C LEU A 103 -12.13 22.59 5.97
N TRP A 104 -12.48 23.67 6.68
CA TRP A 104 -12.94 24.93 6.07
C TRP A 104 -11.83 25.73 5.38
N ASN A 105 -10.56 25.34 5.55
CA ASN A 105 -9.38 25.90 4.88
C ASN A 105 -8.84 24.98 3.79
N VAL A 106 -9.45 23.82 3.55
CA VAL A 106 -9.06 22.88 2.48
C VAL A 106 -9.69 23.32 1.16
N GLY A 107 -8.86 23.50 0.13
CA GLY A 107 -9.34 23.78 -1.22
C GLY A 107 -10.07 22.58 -1.85
N PRO A 108 -11.13 22.81 -2.64
CA PRO A 108 -11.83 21.72 -3.35
C PRO A 108 -10.87 20.85 -4.19
N GLU A 109 -9.90 21.48 -4.86
CA GLU A 109 -8.92 20.79 -5.71
C GLU A 109 -8.00 19.85 -4.90
N GLU A 110 -7.62 20.27 -3.68
CA GLU A 110 -6.81 19.44 -2.77
C GLU A 110 -7.59 18.23 -2.26
N TRP A 111 -8.89 18.44 -1.98
CA TRP A 111 -9.82 17.36 -1.64
C TRP A 111 -9.93 16.37 -2.80
N GLU A 112 -10.25 16.88 -4.00
CA GLU A 112 -10.45 16.04 -5.18
C GLU A 112 -9.18 15.27 -5.56
N GLU A 113 -8.00 15.91 -5.51
CA GLU A 113 -6.74 15.25 -5.81
C GLU A 113 -6.46 14.12 -4.79
N THR A 114 -6.76 14.36 -3.50
CA THR A 114 -6.60 13.32 -2.46
C THR A 114 -7.51 12.12 -2.73
N MET A 115 -8.78 12.36 -3.06
CA MET A 115 -9.72 11.29 -3.40
C MET A 115 -9.35 10.60 -4.72
N ARG A 116 -8.94 11.36 -5.72
CA ARG A 116 -8.54 10.86 -7.04
C ARG A 116 -7.37 9.89 -6.94
N VAL A 117 -6.33 10.26 -6.20
CA VAL A 117 -5.15 9.39 -6.06
C VAL A 117 -5.45 8.20 -5.15
N ASN A 118 -6.02 8.43 -3.96
CA ASN A 118 -6.10 7.39 -2.93
C ASN A 118 -7.25 6.41 -3.16
N VAL A 119 -8.39 6.88 -3.68
CA VAL A 119 -9.61 6.07 -3.84
C VAL A 119 -9.85 5.70 -5.29
N THR A 120 -9.97 6.70 -6.17
CA THR A 120 -10.25 6.46 -7.60
C THR A 120 -9.13 5.67 -8.25
N GLY A 121 -7.85 5.94 -7.91
CA GLY A 121 -6.70 5.17 -8.41
C GLY A 121 -6.77 3.69 -8.02
N THR A 122 -7.15 3.38 -6.76
CA THR A 122 -7.35 1.99 -6.31
C THR A 122 -8.54 1.34 -7.04
N PHE A 123 -9.64 2.06 -7.20
CA PHE A 123 -10.79 1.58 -7.98
C PHE A 123 -10.42 1.25 -9.43
N LEU A 124 -9.73 2.17 -10.13
CA LEU A 124 -9.30 1.95 -11.52
C LEU A 124 -8.38 0.74 -11.66
N LEU A 125 -7.43 0.58 -10.72
CA LEU A 125 -6.54 -0.56 -10.67
C LEU A 125 -7.32 -1.88 -10.52
N CYS A 126 -8.21 -1.96 -9.54
CA CYS A 126 -9.06 -3.12 -9.31
C CYS A 126 -9.94 -3.41 -10.53
N ARG A 127 -10.62 -2.40 -11.07
CA ARG A 127 -11.48 -2.54 -12.26
C ARG A 127 -10.74 -3.14 -13.46
N ALA A 128 -9.46 -2.76 -13.67
CA ALA A 128 -8.69 -3.22 -14.81
C ALA A 128 -8.10 -4.63 -14.63
N LEU A 129 -7.69 -5.00 -13.41
CA LEU A 129 -6.93 -6.22 -13.15
C LEU A 129 -7.79 -7.39 -12.63
N LEU A 130 -8.87 -7.12 -11.88
CA LEU A 130 -9.73 -8.16 -11.30
C LEU A 130 -10.35 -9.12 -12.34
N PRO A 131 -10.78 -8.69 -13.55
CA PRO A 131 -11.37 -9.61 -14.51
C PRO A 131 -10.49 -10.82 -14.84
N ALA A 132 -9.16 -10.67 -14.89
CA ALA A 132 -8.24 -11.77 -15.12
C ALA A 132 -8.17 -12.75 -13.93
N MET A 133 -8.15 -12.23 -12.70
CA MET A 133 -8.20 -13.05 -11.48
C MET A 133 -9.53 -13.81 -11.37
N ILE A 134 -10.66 -13.15 -11.68
CA ILE A 134 -11.99 -13.75 -11.67
C ILE A 134 -12.07 -14.92 -12.67
N ARG A 135 -11.60 -14.73 -13.90
CA ARG A 135 -11.59 -15.82 -14.91
C ARG A 135 -10.76 -17.02 -14.46
N ARG A 136 -9.70 -16.80 -13.68
CA ARG A 136 -8.84 -17.86 -13.16
C ARG A 136 -9.38 -18.51 -11.88
N GLY A 137 -10.32 -17.86 -11.19
CA GLY A 137 -10.86 -18.34 -9.92
C GLY A 137 -9.87 -18.28 -8.75
N SER A 138 -8.85 -17.42 -8.83
CA SER A 138 -7.86 -17.27 -7.75
C SER A 138 -7.17 -15.91 -7.76
N GLY A 139 -6.83 -15.39 -6.59
CA GLY A 139 -6.07 -14.16 -6.43
C GLY A 139 -6.12 -13.58 -5.03
N SER A 140 -5.20 -12.66 -4.73
CA SER A 140 -5.20 -11.89 -3.48
C SER A 140 -4.98 -10.40 -3.78
N VAL A 141 -5.88 -9.56 -3.28
CA VAL A 141 -5.75 -8.10 -3.32
C VAL A 141 -5.47 -7.59 -1.92
N VAL A 142 -4.37 -6.85 -1.77
CA VAL A 142 -3.97 -6.20 -0.53
C VAL A 142 -3.98 -4.69 -0.74
N VAL A 143 -4.81 -3.97 -0.01
CA VAL A 143 -4.91 -2.52 -0.09
C VAL A 143 -4.22 -1.89 1.12
N ILE A 144 -3.35 -0.90 0.90
CA ILE A 144 -2.70 -0.18 1.99
C ILE A 144 -3.56 1.01 2.41
N GLY A 145 -4.23 0.82 3.52
CA GLY A 145 -5.05 1.81 4.21
C GLY A 145 -4.25 2.75 5.11
N SER A 146 -4.80 3.03 6.29
CA SER A 146 -4.15 3.77 7.38
C SER A 146 -5.00 3.72 8.63
N THR A 147 -4.39 3.69 9.81
CA THR A 147 -5.10 3.92 11.08
C THR A 147 -5.80 5.27 11.14
N THR A 148 -5.38 6.26 10.34
CA THR A 148 -6.03 7.60 10.28
C THR A 148 -7.48 7.52 9.79
N GLY A 149 -7.85 6.52 8.99
CA GLY A 149 -9.25 6.29 8.62
C GLY A 149 -10.12 5.89 9.84
N LYS A 150 -9.56 5.13 10.77
CA LYS A 150 -10.24 4.62 11.96
C LYS A 150 -10.11 5.56 13.16
N ARG A 151 -8.94 6.18 13.32
CA ARG A 151 -8.62 7.08 14.42
C ARG A 151 -8.44 8.50 13.88
N PRO A 152 -9.26 9.46 14.31
CA PRO A 152 -9.18 10.83 13.78
C PRO A 152 -7.81 11.45 14.06
N LEU A 153 -7.35 12.22 13.10
CA LEU A 153 -6.14 13.03 13.19
C LEU A 153 -6.48 14.46 12.75
N TYR A 154 -6.20 15.42 13.62
CA TYR A 154 -6.50 16.84 13.39
C TYR A 154 -5.89 17.34 12.08
N GLY A 155 -6.65 18.12 11.32
CA GLY A 155 -6.22 18.71 10.06
C GLY A 155 -6.04 17.69 8.90
N ARG A 156 -6.57 16.47 9.02
CA ARG A 156 -6.35 15.40 8.04
C ARG A 156 -7.64 14.87 7.41
N THR A 157 -8.68 15.68 7.36
CA THR A 157 -10.02 15.26 6.91
C THR A 157 -10.02 14.61 5.52
N PRO A 158 -9.39 15.19 4.45
CA PRO A 158 -9.38 14.54 3.13
C PRO A 158 -8.68 13.18 3.15
N TYR A 159 -7.55 13.10 3.84
CA TYR A 159 -6.81 11.84 3.97
C TYR A 159 -7.60 10.78 4.76
N ALA A 160 -8.16 11.16 5.90
CA ALA A 160 -8.96 10.26 6.74
C ALA A 160 -10.17 9.72 5.97
N ALA A 161 -10.91 10.60 5.28
CA ALA A 161 -12.04 10.22 4.45
C ALA A 161 -11.62 9.25 3.33
N SER A 162 -10.51 9.55 2.63
CA SER A 162 -10.01 8.69 1.56
C SER A 162 -9.59 7.31 2.07
N LYS A 163 -8.97 7.21 3.25
CA LYS A 163 -8.53 5.94 3.82
C LYS A 163 -9.71 5.13 4.40
N MET A 164 -10.73 5.79 4.92
CA MET A 164 -11.96 5.11 5.34
C MET A 164 -12.78 4.61 4.14
N ALA A 165 -12.79 5.32 3.02
CA ALA A 165 -13.42 4.86 1.78
C ALA A 165 -12.83 3.51 1.29
N LEU A 166 -11.52 3.29 1.48
CA LEU A 166 -10.87 2.03 1.15
C LEU A 166 -11.37 0.85 2.02
N VAL A 167 -11.77 1.10 3.26
CA VAL A 167 -12.36 0.06 4.13
C VAL A 167 -13.68 -0.43 3.53
N GLY A 168 -14.56 0.49 3.13
CA GLY A 168 -15.82 0.16 2.48
C GLY A 168 -15.60 -0.59 1.16
N LEU A 169 -14.67 -0.12 0.33
CA LEU A 169 -14.29 -0.75 -0.93
C LEU A 169 -13.82 -2.20 -0.72
N VAL A 170 -12.88 -2.42 0.20
CA VAL A 170 -12.31 -3.75 0.48
C VAL A 170 -13.36 -4.72 1.00
N ARG A 171 -14.19 -4.30 1.95
CA ARG A 171 -15.24 -5.17 2.53
C ARG A 171 -16.28 -5.56 1.49
N THR A 172 -16.69 -4.63 0.62
CA THR A 172 -17.63 -4.92 -0.46
C THR A 172 -17.01 -5.85 -1.49
N LEU A 173 -15.79 -5.57 -1.95
CA LEU A 173 -15.09 -6.45 -2.88
C LEU A 173 -14.86 -7.87 -2.31
N ALA A 174 -14.63 -8.00 -1.01
CA ALA A 174 -14.47 -9.33 -0.39
C ALA A 174 -15.75 -10.17 -0.49
N VAL A 175 -16.92 -9.55 -0.35
CA VAL A 175 -18.23 -10.23 -0.55
C VAL A 175 -18.47 -10.58 -2.02
N GLU A 176 -18.17 -9.66 -2.94
CA GLU A 176 -18.37 -9.87 -4.37
C GLU A 176 -17.42 -10.92 -4.97
N LEU A 177 -16.18 -10.94 -4.50
CA LEU A 177 -15.10 -11.74 -5.10
C LEU A 177 -14.82 -13.07 -4.36
N GLY A 178 -15.25 -13.19 -3.11
CA GLY A 178 -15.08 -14.43 -2.35
C GLY A 178 -15.65 -15.67 -3.05
N PRO A 179 -16.90 -15.65 -3.55
CA PRO A 179 -17.45 -16.76 -4.32
C PRO A 179 -16.70 -17.06 -5.64
N LEU A 180 -15.88 -16.12 -6.10
CA LEU A 180 -15.08 -16.23 -7.32
C LEU A 180 -13.60 -16.59 -7.03
N GLY A 181 -13.28 -16.99 -5.78
CA GLY A 181 -11.97 -17.47 -5.39
C GLY A 181 -10.91 -16.35 -5.21
N VAL A 182 -11.31 -15.08 -5.12
CA VAL A 182 -10.39 -13.95 -4.93
C VAL A 182 -10.57 -13.34 -3.55
N ARG A 183 -9.49 -13.23 -2.78
CA ARG A 183 -9.48 -12.60 -1.46
C ARG A 183 -9.12 -11.12 -1.57
N VAL A 184 -9.72 -10.28 -0.73
CA VAL A 184 -9.45 -8.84 -0.68
C VAL A 184 -9.31 -8.41 0.77
N ASN A 185 -8.15 -7.87 1.15
CA ASN A 185 -7.87 -7.42 2.51
C ASN A 185 -7.21 -6.04 2.51
N LEU A 186 -7.25 -5.39 3.66
CA LEU A 186 -6.65 -4.09 3.89
C LEU A 186 -5.60 -4.20 5.01
N ILE A 187 -4.50 -3.47 4.86
CA ILE A 187 -3.55 -3.24 5.94
C ILE A 187 -3.69 -1.78 6.36
N SER A 188 -3.85 -1.53 7.66
CA SER A 188 -3.89 -0.18 8.26
C SER A 188 -2.62 0.11 9.04
N PRO A 189 -1.60 0.73 8.42
CA PRO A 189 -0.39 1.13 9.12
C PRO A 189 -0.64 2.23 10.14
N GLY A 190 0.15 2.23 11.23
CA GLY A 190 0.41 3.39 12.07
C GLY A 190 1.40 4.36 11.43
N GLY A 191 2.10 5.15 12.24
CA GLY A 191 3.18 6.00 11.77
C GLY A 191 4.36 5.16 11.25
N ILE A 192 4.57 5.14 9.92
CA ILE A 192 5.64 4.35 9.29
C ILE A 192 6.96 5.13 9.37
N ALA A 193 8.02 4.48 9.85
CA ALA A 193 9.38 5.06 9.88
C ALA A 193 9.87 5.42 8.48
N GLY A 194 10.53 6.56 8.37
CA GLY A 194 11.11 7.03 7.11
C GLY A 194 11.15 8.56 7.02
N PRO A 195 11.78 9.10 5.95
CA PRO A 195 12.09 10.53 5.85
C PRO A 195 10.88 11.45 6.05
N ARG A 196 9.70 11.00 5.59
CA ARG A 196 8.46 11.79 5.66
C ARG A 196 8.01 12.04 7.11
N ILE A 197 7.93 10.99 7.93
CA ILE A 197 7.48 11.13 9.32
C ILE A 197 8.56 11.79 10.18
N GLU A 198 9.83 11.53 9.86
CA GLU A 198 10.97 12.19 10.53
C GLU A 198 10.97 13.71 10.29
N SER A 199 10.63 14.17 9.06
CA SER A 199 10.47 15.59 8.78
C SER A 199 9.37 16.21 9.64
N VAL A 200 8.21 15.53 9.74
CA VAL A 200 7.10 15.99 10.59
C VAL A 200 7.53 16.13 12.05
N ILE A 201 8.23 15.14 12.59
CA ILE A 201 8.70 15.15 13.98
C ILE A 201 9.74 16.28 14.20
N ARG A 202 10.66 16.50 13.23
CA ARG A 202 11.61 17.60 13.30
C ARG A 202 10.94 18.98 13.31
N GLU A 203 9.91 19.15 12.48
CA GLU A 203 9.13 20.40 12.43
C GLU A 203 8.38 20.64 13.75
N GLN A 204 7.77 19.61 14.31
CA GLN A 204 7.14 19.69 15.64
C GLN A 204 8.14 20.03 16.75
N ALA A 205 9.33 19.41 16.73
CA ALA A 205 10.39 19.72 17.68
C ALA A 205 10.81 21.20 17.63
N ARG A 206 11.00 21.74 16.41
CA ARG A 206 11.34 23.15 16.20
C ARG A 206 10.23 24.07 16.69
N ALA A 207 8.99 23.80 16.33
CA ALA A 207 7.84 24.62 16.73
C ALA A 207 7.63 24.65 18.24
N ALA A 208 7.88 23.54 18.93
CA ALA A 208 7.74 23.42 20.38
C ALA A 208 9.02 23.84 21.17
N GLY A 209 10.14 24.15 20.50
CA GLY A 209 11.41 24.47 21.14
C GLY A 209 12.00 23.31 21.96
N ILE A 210 11.76 22.06 21.55
CA ILE A 210 12.23 20.85 22.23
C ILE A 210 13.20 20.05 21.34
N SER A 211 13.90 19.08 21.92
CA SER A 211 14.75 18.18 21.15
C SER A 211 13.95 17.26 20.22
N TYR A 212 14.58 16.76 19.15
CA TYR A 212 14.00 15.74 18.28
C TYR A 212 13.55 14.51 19.08
N GLU A 213 14.39 14.07 20.03
CA GLU A 213 14.08 12.91 20.87
C GLU A 213 12.84 13.12 21.72
N ALA A 214 12.68 14.29 22.34
CA ALA A 214 11.48 14.63 23.09
C ALA A 214 10.22 14.66 22.20
N ALA A 215 10.32 15.23 21.00
CA ALA A 215 9.23 15.24 20.02
C ALA A 215 8.90 13.82 19.51
N TYR A 216 9.91 12.98 19.29
CA TYR A 216 9.73 11.57 18.92
C TYR A 216 8.99 10.79 20.01
N GLN A 217 9.39 10.94 21.27
CA GLN A 217 8.73 10.32 22.42
C GLN A 217 7.27 10.78 22.54
N GLU A 218 6.99 12.06 22.38
CA GLU A 218 5.62 12.58 22.40
C GLU A 218 4.80 12.04 21.23
N TYR A 219 5.37 11.99 20.01
CA TYR A 219 4.72 11.44 18.83
C TYR A 219 4.35 9.95 19.02
N THR A 220 5.26 9.16 19.58
CA THR A 220 5.08 7.72 19.77
C THR A 220 4.33 7.34 21.05
N LYS A 221 4.05 8.31 21.93
CA LYS A 221 3.39 8.13 23.23
C LYS A 221 2.04 7.41 23.15
N ALA A 222 1.27 7.67 22.09
CA ALA A 222 -0.02 7.02 21.88
C ALA A 222 0.09 5.57 21.39
N THR A 223 1.27 5.16 20.93
CA THR A 223 1.53 3.82 20.40
C THR A 223 2.01 2.91 21.56
N PRO A 224 1.30 1.83 21.92
CA PRO A 224 1.73 0.92 23.00
C PRO A 224 3.18 0.43 22.86
N LEU A 225 3.63 0.12 21.63
CA LEU A 225 5.03 -0.29 21.40
C LEU A 225 6.04 0.88 21.43
N ARG A 226 5.60 2.14 21.64
CA ARG A 226 6.44 3.33 21.79
C ARG A 226 7.46 3.52 20.66
N ARG A 227 7.13 3.13 19.45
CA ARG A 227 8.00 3.28 18.28
C ARG A 227 7.20 3.51 16.99
N LEU A 228 7.87 4.06 15.99
CA LEU A 228 7.37 4.06 14.61
C LEU A 228 7.38 2.62 14.06
N ILE A 229 6.56 2.38 13.05
CA ILE A 229 6.42 1.07 12.41
C ILE A 229 7.47 0.95 11.29
N PRO A 230 8.39 -0.02 11.34
CA PRO A 230 9.29 -0.27 10.23
C PRO A 230 8.51 -0.61 8.96
N PRO A 231 8.89 -0.09 7.78
CA PRO A 231 8.25 -0.48 6.51
C PRO A 231 8.27 -1.99 6.26
N GLY A 232 9.29 -2.68 6.78
CA GLY A 232 9.41 -4.14 6.71
C GLY A 232 8.26 -4.89 7.39
N ASP A 233 7.69 -4.34 8.49
CA ASP A 233 6.54 -4.95 9.18
C ASP A 233 5.28 -4.90 8.28
N ILE A 234 5.12 -3.81 7.51
CA ILE A 234 4.04 -3.69 6.53
C ILE A 234 4.26 -4.68 5.38
N ALA A 235 5.51 -4.81 4.91
CA ALA A 235 5.85 -5.75 3.84
C ALA A 235 5.62 -7.21 4.28
N ALA A 236 5.95 -7.57 5.52
CA ALA A 236 5.69 -8.91 6.07
C ALA A 236 4.19 -9.22 6.13
N ALA A 237 3.37 -8.27 6.60
CA ALA A 237 1.91 -8.40 6.60
C ALA A 237 1.35 -8.54 5.18
N ALA A 238 1.88 -7.78 4.21
CA ALA A 238 1.47 -7.87 2.82
C ALA A 238 1.82 -9.23 2.19
N VAL A 239 3.01 -9.78 2.46
CA VAL A 239 3.41 -11.14 2.05
C VAL A 239 2.45 -12.18 2.64
N PHE A 240 2.17 -12.11 3.95
CA PHE A 240 1.22 -13.01 4.60
C PHE A 240 -0.15 -12.99 3.92
N LEU A 241 -0.73 -11.80 3.70
CA LEU A 241 -2.04 -11.65 3.06
C LEU A 241 -2.04 -12.06 1.58
N ALA A 242 -0.90 -11.98 0.89
CA ALA A 242 -0.75 -12.41 -0.50
C ALA A 242 -0.53 -13.92 -0.64
N SER A 243 -0.09 -14.61 0.42
CA SER A 243 0.24 -16.03 0.42
C SER A 243 -0.93 -16.95 0.79
N ASP A 244 -0.75 -18.25 0.67
CA ASP A 244 -1.72 -19.26 1.09
C ASP A 244 -1.85 -19.38 2.61
N ALA A 245 -0.90 -18.82 3.38
CA ALA A 245 -0.99 -18.76 4.83
C ALA A 245 -2.22 -17.97 5.33
N SER A 246 -2.82 -17.14 4.46
CA SER A 246 -4.03 -16.38 4.74
C SER A 246 -5.24 -16.83 3.91
N ALA A 247 -5.29 -18.11 3.49
CA ALA A 247 -6.33 -18.63 2.59
C ALA A 247 -7.77 -18.43 3.11
N SER A 248 -7.96 -18.39 4.43
CA SER A 248 -9.27 -18.18 5.06
C SER A 248 -9.52 -16.71 5.50
N ILE A 249 -8.69 -15.77 5.05
CA ILE A 249 -8.78 -14.35 5.45
C ILE A 249 -9.20 -13.50 4.25
N THR A 250 -10.38 -12.89 4.32
CA THR A 250 -10.87 -11.90 3.35
C THR A 250 -11.79 -10.89 4.03
N GLY A 251 -11.80 -9.63 3.57
CA GLY A 251 -12.57 -8.55 4.16
C GLY A 251 -11.95 -7.94 5.43
N GLU A 252 -10.78 -8.44 5.84
CA GLU A 252 -10.10 -7.97 7.05
C GLU A 252 -9.38 -6.64 6.83
N ASP A 253 -9.31 -5.86 7.90
CA ASP A 253 -8.53 -4.65 8.05
C ASP A 253 -7.48 -4.86 9.14
N MET A 254 -6.33 -5.38 8.74
CA MET A 254 -5.21 -5.74 9.61
C MET A 254 -4.45 -4.50 10.07
N ASN A 255 -4.48 -4.21 11.37
CA ASN A 255 -3.70 -3.12 11.94
C ASN A 255 -2.22 -3.53 12.09
N VAL A 256 -1.32 -2.80 11.43
CA VAL A 256 0.13 -2.86 11.66
C VAL A 256 0.56 -1.51 12.24
N SER A 257 0.21 -1.27 13.50
CA SER A 257 0.18 0.06 14.09
C SER A 257 0.91 0.19 15.43
N GLY A 258 1.56 -0.89 15.90
CA GLY A 258 2.15 -0.92 17.24
C GLY A 258 1.13 -0.76 18.37
N GLY A 259 -0.14 -1.14 18.11
CA GLY A 259 -1.24 -1.01 19.04
C GLY A 259 -1.97 0.34 19.00
N LEU A 260 -1.64 1.25 18.08
CA LEU A 260 -2.28 2.57 17.97
C LEU A 260 -3.79 2.48 17.67
N ALA A 261 -4.19 1.47 16.91
CA ALA A 261 -5.59 1.08 16.68
C ALA A 261 -5.76 -0.41 16.99
N MET A 262 -6.84 -0.79 17.69
CA MET A 262 -7.10 -2.15 18.19
C MET A 262 -8.45 -2.71 17.70
N TYR A 263 -9.10 -2.04 16.73
CA TYR A 263 -10.43 -2.40 16.21
C TYR A 263 -10.51 -2.25 14.70
#